data_0f4963c99d2e1ee47693d35ecc9cdd57
#
_entry.id   0f4963c99d2e1ee47693d35ecc9cdd57
#
_cell.length_a   1.000
_cell.length_b   1.000
_cell.length_c   1.000
_cell.angle_alpha   90.00
_cell.angle_beta   90.00
_cell.angle_gamma   90.00
#
_symmetry.space_group_name_H-M   'P 1'
#
loop_
_entity.id
_entity.type
_entity.pdbx_description
1 polymer ?
#
loop_
_entity_poly.entity_id
_entity_poly.type
_entity_poly.pdbx_seq_one_letter_code
_entity_poly.pdbx_strand_id
1 'polypeptide(L)'
;MIAIGSDHAGVKQRQQIIDYLKEKGEQVCDLGCYSEDSVDYPMFAEAVCEKVQNGQADWGILVCGTGIGMSLAANKCHGIRAALVSDAYSAQMAKEHNNANIITLGGRTTGRELAWEMVKAFMGASFLHGIHEPRVEALTNA
;
A
#
# COMPACT_ATOMS: atom_id res chain seq x y z
N MET A 1 -4.08 12.46 2.74
CA MET A 1 -4.60 11.77 1.54
C MET A 1 -3.91 10.42 1.38
N ILE A 2 -4.69 9.38 1.24
CA ILE A 2 -4.22 8.01 1.02
C ILE A 2 -4.63 7.62 -0.41
N ALA A 3 -3.67 7.25 -1.25
CA ALA A 3 -3.96 6.75 -2.58
C ALA A 3 -4.16 5.23 -2.52
N ILE A 4 -5.19 4.73 -3.17
CA ILE A 4 -5.47 3.29 -3.19
C ILE A 4 -5.84 2.83 -4.59
N GLY A 5 -5.30 1.68 -4.99
CA GLY A 5 -5.57 1.05 -6.26
C GLY A 5 -5.56 -0.46 -6.14
N SER A 6 -6.13 -1.12 -7.14
CA SER A 6 -6.14 -2.58 -7.20
C SER A 6 -6.23 -3.03 -8.65
N ASP A 7 -5.95 -4.33 -8.87
CA ASP A 7 -6.39 -5.01 -10.08
C ASP A 7 -7.77 -5.62 -9.85
N HIS A 8 -8.22 -6.44 -10.79
CA HIS A 8 -9.53 -7.08 -10.74
C HIS A 8 -9.70 -8.01 -9.53
N ALA A 9 -8.63 -8.63 -9.04
CA ALA A 9 -8.68 -9.53 -7.90
C ALA A 9 -8.80 -8.81 -6.55
N GLY A 10 -8.47 -7.53 -6.51
CA GLY A 10 -8.49 -6.73 -5.29
C GLY A 10 -9.66 -5.76 -5.16
N VAL A 11 -10.61 -5.77 -6.09
CA VAL A 11 -11.72 -4.80 -6.12
C VAL A 11 -12.52 -4.78 -4.82
N LYS A 12 -12.93 -5.95 -4.34
CA LYS A 12 -13.73 -6.04 -3.10
C LYS A 12 -12.95 -5.56 -1.89
N GLN A 13 -11.72 -6.03 -1.73
CA GLN A 13 -10.89 -5.64 -0.59
C GLN A 13 -10.57 -4.16 -0.63
N ARG A 14 -10.25 -3.62 -1.81
CA ARG A 14 -10.03 -2.18 -1.96
C ARG A 14 -11.24 -1.38 -1.51
N GLN A 15 -12.43 -1.76 -1.95
CA GLN A 15 -13.66 -1.06 -1.57
C GLN A 15 -13.91 -1.13 -0.06
N GLN A 16 -13.69 -2.28 0.56
CA GLN A 16 -13.83 -2.46 2.01
C GLN A 16 -12.85 -1.56 2.77
N ILE A 17 -11.62 -1.48 2.32
CA ILE A 17 -10.60 -0.63 2.93
C ILE A 17 -10.99 0.84 2.80
N ILE A 18 -11.46 1.26 1.63
CA ILE A 18 -11.92 2.64 1.39
C ILE A 18 -13.03 2.99 2.37
N ASP A 19 -14.01 2.09 2.54
CA ASP A 19 -15.14 2.33 3.45
C ASP A 19 -14.66 2.51 4.90
N TYR A 20 -13.74 1.66 5.37
CA TYR A 20 -13.14 1.78 6.70
C TYR A 20 -12.38 3.09 6.87
N LEU A 21 -11.57 3.47 5.90
CA LEU A 21 -10.79 4.71 5.97
C LEU A 21 -11.71 5.93 6.03
N LYS A 22 -12.75 5.95 5.23
CA LYS A 22 -13.73 7.05 5.23
C LYS A 22 -14.48 7.14 6.56
N GLU A 23 -14.86 6.02 7.15
CA GLU A 23 -15.48 5.98 8.49
C GLU A 23 -14.56 6.59 9.55
N LYS A 24 -13.24 6.45 9.39
CA LYS A 24 -12.25 7.03 10.30
C LYS A 24 -11.90 8.48 9.99
N GLY A 25 -12.54 9.08 9.00
CA GLY A 25 -12.32 10.47 8.64
C GLY A 25 -11.11 10.70 7.74
N GLU A 26 -10.55 9.63 7.17
CA GLU A 26 -9.40 9.73 6.27
C GLU A 26 -9.83 10.16 4.86
N GLN A 27 -9.00 10.96 4.21
CA GLN A 27 -9.17 11.32 2.81
C GLN A 27 -8.53 10.26 1.92
N VAL A 28 -9.30 9.78 0.94
CA VAL A 28 -8.89 8.68 0.06
C VAL A 28 -9.00 9.10 -1.40
N CYS A 29 -7.97 8.82 -2.16
CA CYS A 29 -7.98 8.94 -3.62
C CYS A 29 -8.09 7.52 -4.20
N ASP A 30 -9.26 7.17 -4.72
CA ASP A 30 -9.51 5.86 -5.32
C ASP A 30 -9.09 5.87 -6.81
N LEU A 31 -8.05 5.12 -7.12
CA LEU A 31 -7.49 5.04 -8.47
C LEU A 31 -7.90 3.76 -9.23
N GLY A 32 -8.82 2.98 -8.67
CA GLY A 32 -9.39 1.80 -9.32
C GLY A 32 -8.52 0.55 -9.16
N CYS A 33 -8.81 -0.55 -9.89
CA CYS A 33 -9.80 -0.63 -10.99
C CYS A 33 -11.23 -0.73 -10.45
N TYR A 34 -12.21 -0.54 -11.36
CA TYR A 34 -13.62 -0.48 -10.97
C TYR A 34 -14.43 -1.70 -11.45
N SER A 35 -13.75 -2.69 -12.02
CA SER A 35 -14.37 -3.88 -12.59
C SER A 35 -13.61 -5.13 -12.13
N GLU A 36 -14.33 -6.24 -12.02
CA GLU A 36 -13.72 -7.56 -11.78
C GLU A 36 -13.25 -8.25 -13.05
N ASP A 37 -13.41 -7.61 -14.22
CA ASP A 37 -12.85 -8.09 -15.47
C ASP A 37 -11.33 -8.00 -15.43
N SER A 38 -10.65 -8.96 -16.05
CA SER A 38 -9.19 -9.03 -16.01
C SER A 38 -8.52 -7.75 -16.52
N VAL A 39 -7.59 -7.23 -15.73
CA VAL A 39 -6.80 -6.04 -16.07
C VAL A 39 -5.32 -6.28 -15.70
N ASP A 40 -4.45 -5.51 -16.31
CA ASP A 40 -3.02 -5.56 -16.02
C ASP A 40 -2.69 -4.70 -14.78
N TYR A 41 -2.19 -5.34 -13.74
CA TYR A 41 -1.96 -4.70 -12.45
C TYR A 41 -0.90 -3.58 -12.46
N PRO A 42 0.16 -3.61 -13.32
CA PRO A 42 1.22 -2.59 -13.22
C PRO A 42 0.74 -1.16 -13.43
N MET A 43 -0.23 -0.93 -14.31
CA MET A 43 -0.73 0.43 -14.55
C MET A 43 -1.42 1.01 -13.31
N PHE A 44 -2.07 0.17 -12.50
CA PHE A 44 -2.70 0.62 -11.26
C PHE A 44 -1.66 0.88 -10.17
N ALA A 45 -0.59 0.10 -10.15
CA ALA A 45 0.55 0.36 -9.27
C ALA A 45 1.19 1.71 -9.62
N GLU A 46 1.44 1.97 -10.89
CA GLU A 46 2.03 3.24 -11.35
C GLU A 46 1.18 4.44 -10.97
N ALA A 47 -0.14 4.35 -11.10
CA ALA A 47 -1.05 5.43 -10.76
C ALA A 47 -0.95 5.81 -9.28
N VAL A 48 -0.90 4.82 -8.38
CA VAL A 48 -0.74 5.06 -6.94
C VAL A 48 0.66 5.60 -6.64
N CYS A 49 1.69 5.02 -7.25
CA CYS A 49 3.07 5.49 -7.08
C CYS A 49 3.23 6.96 -7.46
N GLU A 50 2.63 7.36 -8.57
CA GLU A 50 2.68 8.75 -9.04
C GLU A 50 2.12 9.72 -8.00
N LYS A 51 0.98 9.39 -7.39
CA LYS A 51 0.37 10.22 -6.35
C LYS A 51 1.26 10.36 -5.12
N VAL A 52 1.95 9.30 -4.74
CA VAL A 52 2.89 9.33 -3.60
C VAL A 52 4.16 10.09 -3.98
N GLN A 53 4.71 9.86 -5.17
CA GLN A 53 5.93 10.50 -5.64
C GLN A 53 5.80 12.02 -5.74
N ASN A 54 4.64 12.52 -6.20
CA ASN A 54 4.44 13.96 -6.38
C ASN A 54 3.86 14.69 -5.16
N GLY A 55 3.71 13.98 -4.04
CA GLY A 55 3.24 14.56 -2.78
C GLY A 55 1.73 14.79 -2.70
N GLN A 56 0.95 14.36 -3.69
CA GLN A 56 -0.52 14.43 -3.64
C GLN A 56 -1.12 13.43 -2.67
N ALA A 57 -0.41 12.36 -2.38
CA ALA A 57 -0.78 11.40 -1.34
C ALA A 57 0.40 11.22 -0.37
N ASP A 58 0.10 11.03 0.91
CA ASP A 58 1.11 10.79 1.93
C ASP A 58 1.67 9.38 1.86
N TRP A 59 0.82 8.43 1.49
CA TRP A 59 1.16 7.02 1.33
C TRP A 59 0.07 6.32 0.51
N GLY A 60 0.32 5.06 0.17
CA GLY A 60 -0.59 4.32 -0.68
C GLY A 60 -0.82 2.87 -0.30
N ILE A 61 -1.91 2.33 -0.82
CA ILE A 61 -2.31 0.92 -0.66
C ILE A 61 -2.56 0.34 -2.05
N LEU A 62 -2.01 -0.84 -2.31
CA LEU A 62 -2.22 -1.57 -3.55
C LEU A 62 -2.68 -2.99 -3.26
N VAL A 63 -3.71 -3.43 -3.97
CA VAL A 63 -4.30 -4.76 -3.78
C VAL A 63 -4.33 -5.50 -5.11
N CYS A 64 -3.76 -6.70 -5.14
CA CYS A 64 -3.94 -7.66 -6.23
C CYS A 64 -4.27 -9.03 -5.63
N GLY A 65 -4.14 -10.12 -6.36
CA GLY A 65 -4.48 -11.44 -5.82
C GLY A 65 -3.69 -11.84 -4.58
N THR A 66 -2.39 -11.60 -4.58
CA THR A 66 -1.46 -11.95 -3.50
C THR A 66 -0.72 -10.75 -2.92
N GLY A 67 -0.77 -9.60 -3.57
CA GLY A 67 0.06 -8.44 -3.22
C GLY A 67 1.46 -8.49 -3.83
N ILE A 68 1.87 -9.63 -4.38
CA ILE A 68 3.24 -9.82 -4.89
C ILE A 68 3.49 -8.97 -6.13
N GLY A 69 2.64 -9.08 -7.15
CA GLY A 69 2.81 -8.33 -8.39
C GLY A 69 2.79 -6.81 -8.15
N MET A 70 1.87 -6.35 -7.32
CA MET A 70 1.79 -4.93 -6.94
C MET A 70 3.06 -4.46 -6.22
N SER A 71 3.62 -5.29 -5.35
CA SER A 71 4.89 -4.99 -4.67
C SER A 71 6.04 -4.84 -5.66
N LEU A 72 6.15 -5.79 -6.59
CA LEU A 72 7.20 -5.76 -7.61
C LEU A 72 7.07 -4.51 -8.51
N ALA A 73 5.86 -4.22 -8.97
CA ALA A 73 5.62 -3.07 -9.84
C ALA A 73 5.90 -1.75 -9.11
N ALA A 74 5.39 -1.60 -7.90
CA ALA A 74 5.57 -0.38 -7.13
C ALA A 74 7.05 -0.09 -6.83
N ASN A 75 7.82 -1.12 -6.48
CA ASN A 75 9.24 -0.95 -6.17
C ASN A 75 10.12 -0.65 -7.39
N LYS A 76 9.57 -0.68 -8.60
CA LYS A 76 10.25 -0.16 -9.80
C LYS A 76 10.15 1.37 -9.91
N CYS A 77 9.27 1.98 -9.15
CA CYS A 77 9.09 3.43 -9.16
C CYS A 77 10.08 4.08 -8.21
N HIS A 78 10.79 5.11 -8.69
CA HIS A 78 11.80 5.79 -7.88
C HIS A 78 11.18 6.41 -6.61
N GLY A 79 11.85 6.24 -5.49
CA GLY A 79 11.41 6.79 -4.20
C GLY A 79 10.27 6.01 -3.54
N ILE A 80 9.82 4.92 -4.14
CA ILE A 80 8.79 4.07 -3.56
C ILE A 80 9.44 2.90 -2.81
N ARG A 81 8.98 2.71 -1.58
CA ARG A 81 9.32 1.58 -0.73
C ARG A 81 8.02 0.86 -0.41
N ALA A 82 7.66 -0.10 -1.25
CA ALA A 82 6.44 -0.87 -1.12
C ALA A 82 6.69 -2.16 -0.34
N ALA A 83 5.88 -2.41 0.66
CA ALA A 83 5.98 -3.60 1.50
C ALA A 83 4.76 -4.49 1.30
N LEU A 84 4.99 -5.73 0.86
CA LEU A 84 3.97 -6.77 0.90
C LEU A 84 3.79 -7.19 2.35
N VAL A 85 2.59 -7.05 2.89
CA VAL A 85 2.29 -7.41 4.27
C VAL A 85 1.20 -8.46 4.35
N SER A 86 1.33 -9.37 5.31
CA SER A 86 0.40 -10.46 5.53
C SER A 86 0.00 -10.62 7.00
N ASP A 87 0.50 -9.77 7.87
CA ASP A 87 0.17 -9.72 9.29
C ASP A 87 0.35 -8.31 9.84
N ALA A 88 -0.25 -8.04 11.00
CA ALA A 88 -0.22 -6.70 11.59
C ALA A 88 1.18 -6.31 12.07
N TYR A 89 1.97 -7.25 12.56
CA TYR A 89 3.33 -6.96 13.01
C TYR A 89 4.20 -6.50 11.84
N SER A 90 4.17 -7.23 10.71
CA SER A 90 4.92 -6.83 9.51
C SER A 90 4.48 -5.47 8.98
N ALA A 91 3.18 -5.17 9.03
CA ALA A 91 2.66 -3.88 8.61
C ALA A 91 3.20 -2.74 9.49
N GLN A 92 3.24 -2.94 10.81
CA GLN A 92 3.80 -1.98 11.75
C GLN A 92 5.30 -1.79 11.48
N MET A 93 6.05 -2.87 11.34
CA MET A 93 7.50 -2.81 11.10
C MET A 93 7.84 -2.20 9.74
N ALA A 94 7.01 -2.40 8.74
CA ALA A 94 7.18 -1.76 7.44
C ALA A 94 7.27 -0.23 7.58
N LYS A 95 6.50 0.35 8.49
CA LYS A 95 6.59 1.78 8.79
C LYS A 95 7.73 2.09 9.72
N GLU A 96 7.80 1.45 10.87
CA GLU A 96 8.77 1.77 11.92
C GLU A 96 10.23 1.57 11.49
N HIS A 97 10.52 0.49 10.77
CA HIS A 97 11.88 0.14 10.38
C HIS A 97 12.23 0.53 8.95
N ASN A 98 11.30 0.38 8.02
CA ASN A 98 11.58 0.55 6.59
C ASN A 98 11.05 1.85 6.01
N ASN A 99 10.30 2.61 6.78
CA ASN A 99 9.62 3.83 6.32
C ASN A 99 8.92 3.60 4.97
N ALA A 100 8.22 2.47 4.88
CA ALA A 100 7.47 2.16 3.67
C ALA A 100 6.44 3.25 3.41
N ASN A 101 6.25 3.58 2.14
CA ASN A 101 5.26 4.56 1.72
C ASN A 101 4.14 3.95 0.88
N ILE A 102 4.22 2.66 0.61
CA ILE A 102 3.13 1.87 0.05
C ILE A 102 3.11 0.52 0.76
N ILE A 103 1.91 0.01 1.08
CA ILE A 103 1.73 -1.38 1.48
C ILE A 103 0.93 -2.10 0.40
N THR A 104 1.26 -3.37 0.17
CA THR A 104 0.54 -4.19 -0.80
C THR A 104 -0.09 -5.38 -0.09
N LEU A 105 -1.30 -5.72 -0.49
CA LEU A 105 -2.14 -6.72 0.15
C LEU A 105 -2.69 -7.68 -0.89
N GLY A 106 -3.03 -8.89 -0.45
CA GLY A 106 -3.63 -9.90 -1.30
C GLY A 106 -5.13 -10.04 -1.11
N GLY A 107 -5.91 -9.71 -2.12
CA GLY A 107 -7.37 -9.85 -2.07
C GLY A 107 -7.84 -11.30 -1.97
N ARG A 108 -7.01 -12.25 -2.45
CA ARG A 108 -7.31 -13.69 -2.38
C ARG A 108 -6.69 -14.38 -1.17
N THR A 109 -5.67 -13.78 -0.57
CA THR A 109 -4.90 -14.40 0.52
C THR A 109 -5.21 -13.80 1.88
N THR A 110 -5.84 -12.64 1.95
CA THR A 110 -6.05 -11.90 3.18
C THR A 110 -7.53 -11.59 3.37
N GLY A 111 -8.08 -11.99 4.50
CA GLY A 111 -9.47 -11.69 4.86
C GLY A 111 -9.67 -10.22 5.23
N ARG A 112 -10.93 -9.79 5.23
CA ARG A 112 -11.32 -8.39 5.45
C ARG A 112 -10.82 -7.83 6.77
N GLU A 113 -10.99 -8.57 7.85
CA GLU A 113 -10.61 -8.12 9.19
C GLU A 113 -9.11 -7.97 9.33
N LEU A 114 -8.35 -8.94 8.82
CA LEU A 114 -6.89 -8.88 8.84
C LEU A 114 -6.37 -7.73 7.97
N ALA A 115 -6.97 -7.52 6.80
CA ALA A 115 -6.60 -6.40 5.94
C ALA A 115 -6.76 -5.08 6.69
N TRP A 116 -7.87 -4.89 7.40
CA TRP A 116 -8.09 -3.69 8.20
C TRP A 116 -7.10 -3.58 9.36
N GLU A 117 -6.80 -4.68 10.06
CA GLU A 117 -5.81 -4.69 11.13
C GLU A 117 -4.42 -4.26 10.63
N MET A 118 -4.03 -4.71 9.43
CA MET A 118 -2.77 -4.32 8.83
C MET A 118 -2.73 -2.83 8.46
N VAL A 119 -3.81 -2.32 7.88
CA VAL A 119 -3.92 -0.90 7.54
C VAL A 119 -3.83 -0.04 8.80
N LYS A 120 -4.55 -0.41 9.87
CA LYS A 120 -4.49 0.30 11.15
C LYS A 120 -3.08 0.27 11.76
N ALA A 121 -2.43 -0.89 11.74
CA ALA A 121 -1.09 -1.04 12.30
C ALA A 121 -0.08 -0.15 11.58
N PHE A 122 -0.17 -0.07 10.25
CA PHE A 122 0.68 0.80 9.45
C PHE A 122 0.40 2.28 9.74
N MET A 123 -0.88 2.68 9.73
CA MET A 123 -1.29 4.07 9.97
C MET A 123 -0.90 4.58 11.36
N GLY A 124 -0.98 3.71 12.36
CA GLY A 124 -0.68 4.07 13.74
C GLY A 124 0.81 4.11 14.08
N ALA A 125 1.68 3.68 13.16
CA ALA A 125 3.11 3.62 13.36
C ALA A 125 3.82 4.86 12.81
N SER A 126 5.03 5.11 13.31
CA SER A 126 5.90 6.19 12.82
C SER A 126 7.31 5.64 12.63
N PHE A 127 8.02 6.17 11.64
CA PHE A 127 9.40 5.76 11.38
C PHE A 127 10.28 6.09 12.59
N LEU A 128 11.02 5.08 13.07
CA LEU A 128 11.82 5.22 14.29
C LEU A 128 13.15 5.93 14.07
N HIS A 129 13.59 6.09 12.82
CA HIS A 129 14.90 6.69 12.51
C HIS A 129 16.07 5.86 13.09
N GLY A 130 17.06 6.50 13.67
CA GLY A 130 18.19 5.81 14.32
C GLY A 130 18.95 4.91 13.35
N ILE A 131 19.16 3.67 13.76
CA ILE A 131 19.91 2.67 12.96
C ILE A 131 19.21 2.32 11.64
N HIS A 132 17.91 2.59 11.51
CA HIS A 132 17.15 2.28 10.31
C HIS A 132 17.36 3.32 9.20
N GLU A 133 17.71 4.54 9.56
CA GLU A 133 17.78 5.66 8.61
C GLU A 133 18.77 5.47 7.47
N PRO A 134 20.04 5.10 7.71
CA PRO A 134 20.98 4.87 6.60
C PRO A 134 20.57 3.71 5.70
N ARG A 135 19.89 2.71 6.26
CA ARG A 135 19.38 1.57 5.47
C ARG A 135 18.25 2.01 4.55
N VAL A 136 17.34 2.84 5.03
CA VAL A 136 16.25 3.40 4.22
C VAL A 136 16.80 4.33 3.14
N GLU A 137 17.78 5.15 3.46
CA GLU A 137 18.45 6.02 2.47
C GLU A 137 19.07 5.19 1.35
N ALA A 138 19.75 4.09 1.70
CA ALA A 138 20.34 3.18 0.70
C ALA A 138 19.29 2.58 -0.22
N LEU A 139 18.12 2.20 0.32
CA LEU A 139 17.00 1.71 -0.48
C LEU A 139 16.44 2.80 -1.41
N THR A 140 16.30 4.01 -0.91
CA THR A 140 15.73 5.13 -1.67
C THR A 140 16.62 5.52 -2.84
N ASN A 141 17.93 5.39 -2.67
CA ASN A 141 18.93 5.75 -3.68
C ASN A 141 19.31 4.59 -4.62
N ALA A 142 18.73 3.43 -4.40
CA ALA A 142 19.01 2.26 -5.24
C ALA A 142 18.39 2.34 -6.64
#